data_20e44866ba50868c306c2e8f7c535db8
#
_entry.id   20e44866ba50868c306c2e8f7c535db8
#
_cell.length_a   1.000
_cell.length_b   1.000
_cell.length_c   1.000
_cell.angle_alpha   90.00
_cell.angle_beta   90.00
_cell.angle_gamma   90.00
#
_symmetry.space_group_name_H-M   'P 1'
#
loop_
_entity.id
_entity.type
_entity.pdbx_description
1 polymer ?
#
loop_
_entity_poly.entity_id
_entity_poly.type
_entity_poly.pdbx_seq_one_letter_code
_entity_poly.pdbx_strand_id
1 'polypeptide(L)'
;QREQEVNFPWMDSAKWAPLRMGMSPEEVIAQLGEPTLDEPSLNRRIDFVYTYQGRRPATNQRVEGKVRFYKGVAIDIERPVLD
;
A
#
# COMPACT_ATOMS: atom_id res chain seq x y z
N GLN A 1 17.59 19.37 5.52
CA GLN A 1 17.18 18.99 5.28
C GLN A 1 16.86 18.43 4.26
N ARG A 2 16.70 17.68 3.91
CA ARG A 2 16.41 17.18 2.91
C ARG A 2 15.29 16.47 2.89
N GLU A 3 14.40 16.78 3.13
CA GLU A 3 13.23 16.18 3.25
C GLU A 3 12.66 15.80 2.00
N GLN A 4 13.07 16.33 1.01
CA GLN A 4 12.58 15.99 -0.29
C GLN A 4 12.96 14.57 -0.66
N GLU A 5 13.79 13.98 0.13
CA GLU A 5 14.20 12.62 -0.14
C GLU A 5 13.30 11.62 0.54
N VAL A 6 12.03 11.87 0.59
CA VAL A 6 11.12 10.97 1.28
C VAL A 6 10.94 9.71 0.46
N ASN A 7 11.55 8.64 0.92
CA ASN A 7 11.41 7.34 0.29
C ASN A 7 10.51 6.49 1.16
N PHE A 8 9.25 6.39 0.77
CA PHE A 8 8.34 5.55 1.51
C PHE A 8 8.70 4.09 1.30
N PRO A 9 8.59 3.26 2.34
CA PRO A 9 8.93 1.84 2.17
C PRO A 9 8.15 1.17 1.06
N TRP A 10 6.87 1.54 0.90
CA TRP A 10 6.03 0.91 -0.10
C TRP A 10 6.43 1.27 -1.53
N MET A 11 7.30 2.24 -1.72
CA MET A 11 7.75 2.59 -3.06
C MET A 11 8.85 1.67 -3.58
N ASP A 12 9.28 0.72 -2.77
CA ASP A 12 10.23 -0.29 -3.19
C ASP A 12 9.45 -1.53 -3.59
N SER A 13 9.52 -1.91 -4.86
CA SER A 13 8.77 -3.06 -5.35
C SER A 13 9.10 -4.34 -4.59
N ALA A 14 10.31 -4.43 -4.05
CA ALA A 14 10.69 -5.61 -3.25
C ALA A 14 9.86 -5.74 -1.99
N LYS A 15 9.30 -4.64 -1.48
CA LYS A 15 8.46 -4.69 -0.29
C LYS A 15 7.10 -5.29 -0.57
N TRP A 16 6.69 -5.30 -1.82
CA TRP A 16 5.41 -5.89 -2.20
C TRP A 16 5.52 -7.38 -2.48
N ALA A 17 6.74 -7.86 -2.72
CA ALA A 17 6.94 -9.26 -3.07
C ALA A 17 6.45 -10.24 -1.99
N PRO A 18 6.69 -10.01 -0.69
CA PRO A 18 6.21 -10.95 0.33
C PRO A 18 4.73 -10.80 0.65
N LEU A 19 4.06 -9.79 0.11
CA LEU A 19 2.64 -9.61 0.40
C LEU A 19 1.81 -10.69 -0.26
N ARG A 20 0.84 -11.18 0.46
CA ARG A 20 -0.05 -12.21 -0.05
C ARG A 20 -1.39 -12.12 0.65
N MET A 21 -2.39 -12.74 0.05
CA MET A 21 -3.70 -12.78 0.67
C MET A 21 -3.64 -13.55 1.97
N GLY A 22 -4.41 -13.09 2.95
CA GLY A 22 -4.41 -13.70 4.27
C GLY A 22 -3.56 -12.97 5.29
N MET A 23 -2.81 -11.97 4.87
CA MET A 23 -2.00 -11.18 5.81
C MET A 23 -2.89 -10.24 6.60
N SER A 24 -2.52 -10.01 7.87
CA SER A 24 -3.22 -9.04 8.69
C SER A 24 -2.82 -7.62 8.29
N PRO A 25 -3.64 -6.61 8.64
CA PRO A 25 -3.25 -5.22 8.38
C PRO A 25 -1.92 -4.86 9.02
N GLU A 26 -1.65 -5.41 10.20
CA GLU A 26 -0.40 -5.13 10.90
C GLU A 26 0.78 -5.65 10.14
N GLU A 27 0.64 -6.82 9.52
CA GLU A 27 1.72 -7.38 8.71
C GLU A 27 1.97 -6.54 7.46
N VAL A 28 0.91 -6.03 6.86
CA VAL A 28 1.04 -5.17 5.70
C VAL A 28 1.76 -3.88 6.09
N ILE A 29 1.38 -3.29 7.21
CA ILE A 29 2.03 -2.06 7.67
C ILE A 29 3.50 -2.32 8.01
N ALA A 30 3.81 -3.49 8.56
CA ALA A 30 5.19 -3.82 8.86
C ALA A 30 6.05 -3.87 7.60
N GLN A 31 5.46 -4.26 6.47
CA GLN A 31 6.17 -4.33 5.21
C GLN A 31 6.18 -3.00 4.45
N LEU A 32 5.04 -2.34 4.39
CA LEU A 32 4.87 -1.18 3.53
C LEU A 32 4.91 0.16 4.26
N GLY A 33 4.77 0.13 5.58
CA GLY A 33 4.59 1.35 6.33
C GLY A 33 3.13 1.73 6.38
N GLU A 34 2.84 2.87 6.98
CA GLU A 34 1.46 3.30 7.12
C GLU A 34 0.89 3.74 5.78
N PRO A 35 -0.38 3.42 5.52
CA PRO A 35 -0.99 3.80 4.26
C PRO A 35 -1.23 5.31 4.19
N THR A 36 -1.29 5.81 2.97
CA THR A 36 -1.66 7.20 2.75
C THR A 36 -3.12 7.43 3.15
N LEU A 37 -3.96 6.48 2.80
CA LEU A 37 -5.38 6.53 3.14
C LEU A 37 -5.78 5.20 3.75
N ASP A 38 -6.61 5.29 4.78
CA ASP A 38 -7.16 4.12 5.45
C ASP A 38 -8.65 4.37 5.51
N GLU A 39 -9.39 3.81 4.57
CA GLU A 39 -10.80 4.13 4.40
C GLU A 39 -11.67 2.89 4.46
N PRO A 40 -12.85 2.99 5.07
CA PRO A 40 -13.80 1.89 5.02
C PRO A 40 -14.33 1.73 3.59
N SER A 41 -14.66 0.51 3.24
CA SER A 41 -15.21 0.24 1.94
C SER A 41 -16.73 0.14 2.02
N LEU A 42 -17.39 0.57 0.95
CA LEU A 42 -18.83 0.41 0.84
C LEU A 42 -19.21 -0.95 0.25
N ASN A 43 -18.21 -1.70 -0.19
CA ASN A 43 -18.44 -3.02 -0.75
C ASN A 43 -18.66 -4.02 0.38
N ARG A 44 -19.69 -4.85 0.26
CA ARG A 44 -20.00 -5.82 1.30
C ARG A 44 -18.89 -6.83 1.54
N ARG A 45 -18.07 -7.07 0.53
CA ARG A 45 -17.00 -8.07 0.62
C ARG A 45 -15.67 -7.45 0.99
N ILE A 46 -15.65 -6.17 1.30
CA ILE A 46 -14.42 -5.48 1.65
C ILE A 46 -14.73 -4.60 2.86
N ASP A 47 -14.01 -4.83 3.95
CA ASP A 47 -14.22 -4.05 5.17
C ASP A 47 -13.55 -2.69 5.06
N PHE A 48 -12.29 -2.67 4.61
CA PHE A 48 -11.57 -1.41 4.48
C PHE A 48 -10.44 -1.59 3.49
N VAL A 49 -9.90 -0.46 3.04
CA VAL A 49 -8.85 -0.44 2.02
C VAL A 49 -7.71 0.46 2.49
N TYR A 50 -6.50 -0.05 2.42
CA TYR A 50 -5.30 0.75 2.61
C TYR A 50 -4.83 1.19 1.24
N THR A 51 -4.75 2.50 1.04
CA THR A 51 -4.30 3.06 -0.24
C THR A 51 -2.95 3.73 -0.04
N TYR A 52 -2.01 3.37 -0.87
CA TYR A 52 -0.67 3.93 -0.86
C TYR A 52 -0.49 4.78 -2.10
N GLN A 53 -0.35 6.09 -1.91
CA GLN A 53 -0.23 7.04 -3.01
C GLN A 53 1.04 7.85 -2.87
N GLY A 54 1.67 8.14 -3.99
CA GLY A 54 2.86 8.96 -3.98
C GLY A 54 3.29 9.32 -5.38
N ARG A 55 4.44 9.95 -5.47
CA ARG A 55 5.03 10.32 -6.75
C ARG A 55 6.48 9.93 -6.77
N ARG A 56 6.95 9.49 -7.90
CA ARG A 56 8.36 9.16 -8.08
C ARG A 56 9.13 10.48 -8.22
N PRO A 57 10.12 10.73 -7.36
CA PRO A 57 10.82 12.02 -7.43
C PRO A 57 11.50 12.27 -8.77
N ALA A 58 12.05 11.23 -9.37
CA ALA A 58 12.80 11.39 -10.60
C ALA A 58 11.94 11.80 -11.78
N THR A 59 10.73 11.26 -11.87
CA THR A 59 9.85 11.48 -13.01
C THR A 59 8.58 12.23 -12.67
N ASN A 60 8.33 12.44 -11.37
CA ASN A 60 7.11 13.06 -10.90
C ASN A 60 5.87 12.27 -11.31
N GLN A 61 6.06 10.99 -11.58
CA GLN A 61 4.98 10.13 -11.99
C GLN A 61 4.21 9.63 -10.77
N ARG A 62 2.90 9.70 -10.85
CA ARG A 62 2.06 9.23 -9.76
C ARG A 62 2.04 7.71 -9.71
N VAL A 63 2.17 7.17 -8.52
CA VAL A 63 2.06 5.73 -8.31
C VAL A 63 1.04 5.48 -7.20
N GLU A 64 0.34 4.37 -7.31
CA GLU A 64 -0.69 4.04 -6.35
C GLU A 64 -0.81 2.54 -6.21
N GLY A 65 -0.88 2.09 -4.97
CA GLY A 65 -1.11 0.68 -4.66
C GLY A 65 -2.21 0.58 -3.64
N LYS A 66 -2.91 -0.54 -3.61
CA LYS A 66 -4.02 -0.75 -2.70
C LYS A 66 -3.99 -2.15 -2.14
N VAL A 67 -4.42 -2.27 -0.88
CA VAL A 67 -4.62 -3.57 -0.25
C VAL A 67 -6.00 -3.56 0.36
N ARG A 68 -6.83 -4.50 -0.07
CA ARG A 68 -8.21 -4.59 0.41
C ARG A 68 -8.31 -5.68 1.45
N PHE A 69 -9.02 -5.38 2.53
CA PHE A 69 -9.12 -6.28 3.68
C PHE A 69 -10.57 -6.68 3.94
N TYR A 70 -10.75 -7.92 4.34
CA TYR A 70 -12.06 -8.42 4.72
C TYR A 70 -11.88 -9.41 5.87
N LYS A 71 -12.65 -9.21 6.94
CA LYS A 71 -12.59 -10.05 8.14
C LYS A 71 -11.19 -10.11 8.73
N GLY A 72 -10.49 -8.99 8.65
CA GLY A 72 -9.18 -8.87 9.29
C GLY A 72 -8.01 -9.40 8.49
N VAL A 73 -8.23 -9.79 7.22
CA VAL A 73 -7.13 -10.28 6.39
C VAL A 73 -7.22 -9.67 5.01
N ALA A 74 -6.06 -9.59 4.36
CA ALA A 74 -5.99 -9.08 3.00
C ALA A 74 -6.61 -10.08 2.03
N ILE A 75 -7.51 -9.59 1.19
CA ILE A 75 -8.16 -10.42 0.19
C ILE A 75 -7.79 -10.02 -1.23
N ASP A 76 -7.19 -8.85 -1.40
CA ASP A 76 -6.80 -8.38 -2.72
C ASP A 76 -5.66 -7.40 -2.57
N ILE A 77 -4.65 -7.56 -3.39
CA ILE A 77 -3.47 -6.72 -3.36
C ILE A 77 -3.24 -6.16 -4.76
N GLU A 78 -3.33 -4.84 -4.87
CA GLU A 78 -3.12 -4.16 -6.13
C GLU A 78 -1.77 -3.46 -6.05
N ARG A 79 -0.77 -4.05 -6.70
CA ARG A 79 0.58 -3.55 -6.62
C ARG A 79 0.76 -2.30 -7.46
N PRO A 80 1.53 -1.33 -6.96
CA PRO A 80 1.81 -0.15 -7.78
C PRO A 80 2.81 -0.48 -8.88
N VAL A 81 2.76 0.29 -9.94
CA VAL A 81 3.74 0.18 -11.01
C VAL A 81 4.91 1.07 -10.65
N LEU A 82 6.00 0.45 -10.24
CA LEU A 82 7.15 1.19 -9.71
C LEU A 82 8.35 1.21 -10.66
N ASP A 83 8.24 0.61 -11.81
CA ASP A 83 9.34 0.59 -12.78
C ASP A 83 9.15 1.58 -13.89
#